data_4fcb9084a3140e7dbd0e99f5ca9a1a09
#
_entry.id   4fcb9084a3140e7dbd0e99f5ca9a1a09
#
_cell.length_a   1.000
_cell.length_b   1.000
_cell.length_c   1.000
_cell.angle_alpha   90.00
_cell.angle_beta   90.00
_cell.angle_gamma   90.00
#
_symmetry.space_group_name_H-M   'P 1'
#
loop_
_entity.id
_entity.type
_entity.pdbx_description
1 polymer ?
#
loop_
_entity_poly.entity_id
_entity_poly.type
_entity_poly.pdbx_seq_one_letter_code
_entity_poly.pdbx_strand_id
1 'polypeptide(L)'
;DVHKTLKMATLNGAKALGLSESIGSLKKGKQADIVALNLNQLETTPLYEPLSQIIYASDRQQVSDVWIAGKRLLKDKKLITLNSEELMENAKLWQEKIKNNYSKN
;
A
#
# COMPACT_ATOMS: atom_id res chain seq x y z
N ASP A 1 -15.38 0.70 -16.66
CA ASP A 1 -14.10 0.65 -17.39
C ASP A 1 -12.95 0.78 -16.40
N VAL A 2 -11.87 0.06 -16.64
CA VAL A 2 -10.74 -0.04 -15.71
C VAL A 2 -10.00 1.29 -15.51
N HIS A 3 -9.93 2.11 -16.54
CA HIS A 3 -9.30 3.43 -16.45
C HIS A 3 -10.10 4.36 -15.52
N LYS A 4 -11.41 4.33 -15.61
CA LYS A 4 -12.28 5.06 -14.71
C LYS A 4 -12.13 4.60 -13.26
N THR A 5 -12.09 3.30 -13.06
CA THR A 5 -11.94 2.71 -11.72
C THR A 5 -10.62 3.13 -11.07
N LEU A 6 -9.52 3.07 -11.82
CA LEU A 6 -8.23 3.52 -11.32
C LEU A 6 -8.23 5.01 -11.02
N LYS A 7 -8.82 5.82 -11.88
CA LYS A 7 -8.92 7.26 -11.68
C LYS A 7 -9.72 7.61 -10.43
N MET A 8 -10.80 6.87 -10.14
CA MET A 8 -11.58 7.04 -8.90
C MET A 8 -10.73 6.78 -7.65
N ALA A 9 -9.88 5.77 -7.70
CA ALA A 9 -9.01 5.40 -6.57
C ALA A 9 -7.78 6.32 -6.42
N THR A 10 -7.45 7.12 -7.41
CA THR A 10 -6.25 7.98 -7.41
C THR A 10 -6.60 9.45 -7.53
N LEU A 11 -6.72 9.96 -8.75
CA LEU A 11 -6.89 11.40 -9.00
C LEU A 11 -8.22 11.94 -8.48
N ASN A 12 -9.31 11.22 -8.68
CA ASN A 12 -10.62 11.68 -8.19
C ASN A 12 -10.70 11.67 -6.67
N GLY A 13 -10.05 10.71 -6.02
CA GLY A 13 -9.90 10.70 -4.57
C GLY A 13 -9.10 11.90 -4.07
N ALA A 14 -8.02 12.24 -4.76
CA ALA A 14 -7.20 13.41 -4.43
C ALA A 14 -8.02 14.71 -4.61
N LYS A 15 -8.82 14.81 -5.68
CA LYS A 15 -9.71 15.96 -5.89
C LYS A 15 -10.72 16.11 -4.76
N ALA A 16 -11.30 15.03 -4.30
CA ALA A 16 -12.26 15.05 -3.19
C ALA A 16 -11.63 15.59 -1.91
N LEU A 17 -10.33 15.35 -1.69
CA LEU A 17 -9.58 15.85 -0.54
C LEU A 17 -8.96 17.21 -0.77
N GLY A 18 -9.09 17.79 -1.96
CA GLY A 18 -8.45 19.07 -2.31
C GLY A 18 -6.95 18.97 -2.57
N LEU A 19 -6.43 17.77 -2.86
CA LEU A 19 -5.00 17.50 -2.99
C LEU A 19 -4.57 17.15 -4.41
N SER A 20 -5.42 17.33 -5.42
CA SER A 20 -5.15 16.87 -6.78
C SER A 20 -3.94 17.55 -7.45
N GLU A 21 -3.52 18.72 -6.97
CA GLU A 21 -2.30 19.39 -7.47
C GLU A 21 -1.03 18.78 -6.87
N SER A 22 -1.14 18.10 -5.74
CA SER A 22 -0.01 17.54 -5.00
C SER A 22 0.15 16.02 -5.17
N ILE A 23 -0.95 15.30 -5.29
CA ILE A 23 -0.96 13.82 -5.34
C ILE A 23 -2.01 13.31 -6.34
N GLY A 24 -2.10 12.00 -6.49
CA GLY A 24 -3.14 11.33 -7.27
C GLY A 24 -2.73 10.99 -8.70
N SER A 25 -1.61 11.49 -9.17
CA SER A 25 -1.04 11.13 -10.46
C SER A 25 0.48 11.38 -10.45
N LEU A 26 1.18 10.75 -11.38
CA LEU A 26 2.62 10.90 -11.54
C LEU A 26 2.90 12.04 -12.53
N LYS A 27 3.14 13.22 -12.00
CA LYS A 27 3.46 14.42 -12.80
C LYS A 27 4.57 15.21 -12.13
N LYS A 28 5.38 15.88 -12.95
CA LYS A 28 6.42 16.79 -12.45
C LYS A 28 5.80 17.86 -11.54
N GLY A 29 6.39 18.08 -10.39
CA GLY A 29 5.89 19.03 -9.40
C GLY A 29 4.94 18.44 -8.35
N LYS A 30 4.46 17.23 -8.55
CA LYS A 30 3.66 16.54 -7.52
C LYS A 30 4.54 15.76 -6.56
N GLN A 31 4.02 15.48 -5.38
CA GLN A 31 4.70 14.62 -4.41
C GLN A 31 4.79 13.19 -4.93
N ALA A 32 5.89 12.52 -4.60
CA ALA A 32 6.09 11.13 -4.98
C ALA A 32 5.38 10.20 -3.98
N ASP A 33 4.07 10.04 -4.18
CA ASP A 33 3.25 9.03 -3.52
C ASP A 33 3.04 7.92 -4.54
N ILE A 34 3.83 6.84 -4.41
CA ILE A 34 3.95 5.80 -5.44
C ILE A 34 3.86 4.44 -4.78
N VAL A 35 3.13 3.53 -5.42
CA VAL A 35 3.08 2.12 -5.05
C VAL A 35 3.57 1.30 -6.22
N ALA A 36 4.56 0.44 -5.99
CA ALA A 36 5.04 -0.50 -6.99
C ALA A 36 4.40 -1.86 -6.75
N LEU A 37 3.87 -2.46 -7.82
CA LEU A 37 3.23 -3.77 -7.78
C LEU A 37 4.05 -4.76 -8.59
N ASN A 38 4.31 -5.94 -8.02
CA ASN A 38 4.94 -7.04 -8.73
C ASN A 38 3.86 -7.94 -9.34
N LEU A 39 3.61 -7.76 -10.64
CA LEU A 39 2.59 -8.52 -11.35
C LEU A 39 3.09 -9.88 -11.86
N ASN A 40 4.39 -10.14 -11.79
CA ASN A 40 4.96 -11.41 -12.22
C ASN A 40 4.60 -12.58 -11.31
N GLN A 41 4.13 -12.30 -10.11
CA GLN A 41 3.70 -13.31 -9.13
C GLN A 41 2.23 -13.69 -9.29
N LEU A 42 1.50 -13.07 -10.20
CA LEU A 42 0.12 -13.43 -10.47
C LEU A 42 0.07 -14.71 -11.30
N GLU A 43 -0.85 -15.61 -10.96
CA GLU A 43 -1.05 -16.87 -11.67
C GLU A 43 -1.55 -16.70 -13.09
N THR A 44 -2.07 -15.53 -13.41
CA THR A 44 -2.64 -15.22 -14.73
C THR A 44 -1.58 -14.66 -15.67
N THR A 45 -0.81 -15.51 -16.28
CA THR A 45 0.08 -15.16 -17.38
C THR A 45 -0.44 -15.77 -18.67
N PRO A 46 -0.30 -15.08 -19.81
CA PRO A 46 0.35 -13.80 -20.06
C PRO A 46 -0.48 -12.58 -19.65
N LEU A 47 0.22 -11.49 -19.32
CA LEU A 47 -0.37 -10.20 -19.01
C LEU A 47 -0.72 -9.46 -20.30
N TYR A 48 -1.97 -9.49 -20.70
CA TYR A 48 -2.44 -8.75 -21.88
C TYR A 48 -2.78 -7.30 -21.56
N GLU A 49 -3.28 -7.04 -20.34
CA GLU A 49 -3.68 -5.72 -19.91
C GLU A 49 -3.31 -5.54 -18.43
N PRO A 50 -2.16 -4.88 -18.11
CA PRO A 50 -1.72 -4.71 -16.72
C PRO A 50 -2.73 -3.99 -15.84
N LEU A 51 -3.45 -3.01 -16.40
CA LEU A 51 -4.43 -2.25 -15.63
C LEU A 51 -5.61 -3.11 -15.18
N SER A 52 -6.08 -4.00 -16.04
CA SER A 52 -7.12 -4.96 -15.69
C SER A 52 -6.66 -5.92 -14.61
N GLN A 53 -5.41 -6.36 -14.66
CA GLN A 53 -4.82 -7.22 -13.64
C GLN A 53 -4.79 -6.50 -12.27
N ILE A 54 -4.40 -5.24 -12.25
CA ILE A 54 -4.36 -4.46 -11.01
C ILE A 54 -5.75 -4.36 -10.39
N ILE A 55 -6.77 -4.12 -11.19
CA ILE A 55 -8.14 -3.88 -10.70
C ILE A 55 -8.87 -5.16 -10.31
N TYR A 56 -8.73 -6.22 -11.10
CA TYR A 56 -9.56 -7.42 -10.94
C TYR A 56 -8.84 -8.61 -10.29
N ALA A 57 -7.54 -8.69 -10.39
CA ALA A 57 -6.81 -9.90 -9.99
C ALA A 57 -5.75 -9.68 -8.93
N SER A 58 -5.20 -8.48 -8.80
CA SER A 58 -4.14 -8.24 -7.82
C SER A 58 -4.70 -7.90 -6.43
N ASP A 59 -3.91 -8.19 -5.42
CA ASP A 59 -4.20 -7.83 -4.03
C ASP A 59 -2.99 -7.17 -3.37
N ARG A 60 -3.08 -6.92 -2.06
CA ARG A 60 -2.01 -6.27 -1.31
C ARG A 60 -0.68 -7.04 -1.31
N GLN A 61 -0.71 -8.35 -1.56
CA GLN A 61 0.50 -9.17 -1.58
C GLN A 61 1.41 -8.85 -2.76
N GLN A 62 0.87 -8.25 -3.81
CA GLN A 62 1.65 -7.81 -4.97
C GLN A 62 2.39 -6.50 -4.72
N VAL A 63 2.07 -5.76 -3.66
CA VAL A 63 2.77 -4.51 -3.32
C VAL A 63 4.19 -4.83 -2.86
N SER A 64 5.18 -4.36 -3.58
CA SER A 64 6.60 -4.57 -3.24
C SER A 64 7.23 -3.35 -2.58
N ASP A 65 6.87 -2.16 -3.04
CA ASP A 65 7.50 -0.91 -2.64
C ASP A 65 6.45 0.18 -2.49
N VAL A 66 6.66 1.07 -1.53
CA VAL A 66 5.79 2.23 -1.29
C VAL A 66 6.64 3.45 -0.99
N TRP A 67 6.35 4.56 -1.67
CA TRP A 67 6.92 5.89 -1.39
C TRP A 67 5.80 6.85 -1.02
N ILE A 68 6.00 7.62 0.04
CA ILE A 68 5.10 8.70 0.44
C ILE A 68 5.92 9.98 0.57
N ALA A 69 5.50 11.03 -0.14
CA ALA A 69 6.20 12.31 -0.20
C ALA A 69 7.69 12.12 -0.56
N GLY A 70 7.98 11.21 -1.47
CA GLY A 70 9.32 10.89 -1.93
C GLY A 70 10.13 9.99 -1.01
N LYS A 71 9.61 9.65 0.15
CA LYS A 71 10.29 8.78 1.12
C LYS A 71 9.86 7.33 0.94
N ARG A 72 10.81 6.45 0.71
CA ARG A 72 10.53 5.02 0.57
C ARG A 72 10.27 4.41 1.94
N LEU A 73 9.06 3.89 2.14
CA LEU A 73 8.63 3.29 3.40
C LEU A 73 8.63 1.77 3.36
N LEU A 74 8.40 1.20 2.18
CA LEU A 74 8.44 -0.24 1.96
C LEU A 74 9.39 -0.51 0.80
N LYS A 75 10.32 -1.44 0.99
CA LYS A 75 11.29 -1.87 -0.01
C LYS A 75 11.29 -3.38 -0.06
N ASP A 76 10.99 -3.93 -1.24
CA ASP A 76 10.97 -5.37 -1.47
C ASP A 76 10.20 -6.11 -0.35
N LYS A 77 8.99 -5.62 -0.06
CA LYS A 77 8.05 -6.13 0.96
C LYS A 77 8.52 -5.97 2.41
N LYS A 78 9.59 -5.22 2.67
CA LYS A 78 10.11 -4.98 4.02
C LYS A 78 9.96 -3.52 4.40
N LEU A 79 9.46 -3.26 5.60
CA LEU A 79 9.36 -1.92 6.15
C LEU A 79 10.77 -1.35 6.43
N ILE A 80 11.03 -0.15 5.93
CA ILE A 80 12.32 0.51 6.11
C ILE A 80 12.35 1.30 7.42
N THR A 81 11.25 1.96 7.76
CA THR A 81 11.18 2.88 8.90
C THR A 81 10.80 2.20 10.20
N LEU A 82 10.29 0.97 10.13
CA LEU A 82 9.84 0.21 11.29
C LEU A 82 10.45 -1.19 11.23
N ASN A 83 10.89 -1.68 12.38
CA ASN A 83 11.33 -3.06 12.51
C ASN A 83 10.10 -3.93 12.76
N SER A 84 9.71 -4.74 11.77
CA SER A 84 8.51 -5.57 11.85
C SER A 84 8.62 -6.65 12.95
N GLU A 85 9.80 -7.17 13.21
CA GLU A 85 10.02 -8.14 14.28
C GLU A 85 9.81 -7.50 15.65
N GLU A 86 10.36 -6.30 15.86
CA GLU A 86 10.18 -5.55 17.09
C GLU A 86 8.70 -5.17 17.32
N LEU A 87 8.01 -4.78 16.25
CA LEU A 87 6.57 -4.50 16.33
C LEU A 87 5.76 -5.71 16.72
N MET A 88 6.10 -6.88 16.16
CA MET A 88 5.42 -8.13 16.51
C MET A 88 5.68 -8.53 17.96
N GLU A 89 6.91 -8.38 18.44
CA GLU A 89 7.24 -8.63 19.84
C GLU A 89 6.49 -7.69 20.78
N ASN A 90 6.45 -6.40 20.46
CA ASN A 90 5.70 -5.43 21.24
C ASN A 90 4.20 -5.73 21.26
N ALA A 91 3.65 -6.15 20.13
CA ALA A 91 2.25 -6.54 20.04
C ALA A 91 1.95 -7.75 20.93
N LYS A 92 2.85 -8.73 20.96
CA LYS A 92 2.72 -9.91 21.85
C LYS A 92 2.78 -9.52 23.32
N LEU A 93 3.70 -8.64 23.69
CA LEU A 93 3.82 -8.15 25.06
C LEU A 93 2.55 -7.42 25.51
N TRP A 94 1.99 -6.58 24.67
CA TRP A 94 0.73 -5.90 24.96
C TRP A 94 -0.43 -6.87 25.09
N GLN A 95 -0.49 -7.88 24.24
CA GLN A 95 -1.52 -8.91 24.29
C GLN A 95 -1.46 -9.68 25.60
N GLU A 96 -0.27 -10.04 26.07
CA GLU A 96 -0.09 -10.70 27.37
C GLU A 96 -0.52 -9.81 28.55
N LYS A 97 -0.17 -8.53 28.52
CA LYS A 97 -0.58 -7.57 29.55
C LYS A 97 -2.09 -7.43 29.62
N ILE A 98 -2.76 -7.35 28.50
CA ILE A 98 -4.22 -7.28 28.41
C ILE A 98 -4.84 -8.57 28.99
N LYS A 99 -4.32 -9.72 28.59
CA LYS A 99 -4.80 -11.03 29.07
C LYS A 99 -4.64 -11.16 30.58
N ASN A 100 -3.50 -10.75 31.14
CA ASN A 100 -3.24 -10.82 32.56
C ASN A 100 -4.15 -9.89 33.37
N ASN A 101 -4.45 -8.70 32.84
CA ASN A 101 -5.37 -7.77 33.48
C ASN A 101 -6.81 -8.32 33.48
N TYR A 102 -7.23 -9.00 32.43
CA TYR A 102 -8.56 -9.64 32.37
C TYR A 102 -8.67 -10.83 33.32
N SER A 103 -7.58 -11.59 33.51
CA SER A 103 -7.61 -12.78 34.38
C SER A 103 -7.53 -12.46 35.87
N LYS A 104 -7.21 -11.22 36.26
CA LYS A 104 -7.18 -10.77 37.66
C LYS A 104 -8.54 -10.26 38.18
N ASN A 105 -9.48 -10.14 37.29
CA ASN A 105 -10.85 -9.73 37.64
C ASN A 105 -11.78 -10.94 37.54
#